data_67a2a62c5ce8d2aea14de0575151be3c
#
_entry.id   67a2a62c5ce8d2aea14de0575151be3c
#
_cell.length_a   1.000
_cell.length_b   1.000
_cell.length_c   1.000
_cell.angle_alpha   90.00
_cell.angle_beta   90.00
_cell.angle_gamma   90.00
#
_symmetry.space_group_name_H-M   'P 1'
#
loop_
_entity.id
_entity.type
_entity.pdbx_description
1 polymer ?
#
loop_
_entity_poly.entity_id
_entity_poly.type
_entity_poly.pdbx_seq_one_letter_code
_entity_poly.pdbx_strand_id
1 'polypeptide(L)'
;EAPAEILKALRAKGCILYKIEADRTGRPSLESVLEKLAQLGVNSLLVEGGPGVLGSFLAGRLFDGLALFLAPRFSGKGHGIGDGFVLDRLADAIGVRVESIRDLDGDLWLEGVNPCSQDWLSARRG
;
A
#
# COMPACT_ATOMS: atom_id res chain seq x y z
N GLU A 1 -3.47 21.97 7.33
CA GLU A 1 -4.94 21.80 7.28
C GLU A 1 -5.46 22.19 5.90
N ALA A 2 -6.40 21.40 5.35
CA ALA A 2 -7.00 21.74 4.06
C ALA A 2 -7.89 23.00 4.20
N PRO A 3 -7.92 23.91 3.19
CA PRO A 3 -8.77 25.10 3.23
C PRO A 3 -10.24 24.74 3.41
N ALA A 4 -10.95 25.53 4.23
CA ALA A 4 -12.36 25.27 4.58
C ALA A 4 -13.29 25.17 3.35
N GLU A 5 -13.02 25.96 2.32
CA GLU A 5 -13.78 25.94 1.06
C GLU A 5 -13.65 24.57 0.33
N ILE A 6 -12.45 23.97 0.32
CA ILE A 6 -12.24 22.64 -0.29
C ILE A 6 -12.99 21.57 0.50
N LEU A 7 -12.93 21.61 1.82
CA LEU A 7 -13.66 20.67 2.68
C LEU A 7 -15.18 20.78 2.46
N LYS A 8 -15.70 22.00 2.33
CA LYS A 8 -17.12 22.26 2.03
C LYS A 8 -17.52 21.70 0.66
N ALA A 9 -16.70 21.97 -0.36
CA ALA A 9 -16.96 21.45 -1.72
C ALA A 9 -16.97 19.93 -1.79
N LEU A 10 -16.05 19.25 -1.10
CA LEU A 10 -16.01 17.80 -1.03
C LEU A 10 -17.24 17.23 -0.32
N ARG A 11 -17.64 17.81 0.81
CA ARG A 11 -18.87 17.39 1.52
C ARG A 11 -20.11 17.57 0.67
N ALA A 12 -20.19 18.67 -0.09
CA ALA A 12 -21.32 18.93 -1.01
C ALA A 12 -21.42 17.87 -2.13
N LYS A 13 -20.29 17.21 -2.46
CA LYS A 13 -20.25 16.08 -3.41
C LYS A 13 -20.49 14.71 -2.75
N GLY A 14 -20.87 14.68 -1.48
CA GLY A 14 -21.13 13.44 -0.74
C GLY A 14 -19.90 12.77 -0.17
N CYS A 15 -18.72 13.41 -0.19
CA CYS A 15 -17.54 12.83 0.42
C CYS A 15 -17.62 12.86 1.94
N ILE A 16 -17.30 11.75 2.58
CA ILE A 16 -17.10 11.66 4.02
C ILE A 16 -15.64 11.99 4.31
N LEU A 17 -15.42 12.95 5.21
CA LEU A 17 -14.08 13.46 5.53
C LEU A 17 -13.74 13.15 6.98
N TYR A 18 -12.60 12.50 7.17
CA TYR A 18 -12.05 12.23 8.50
C TYR A 18 -10.78 13.04 8.73
N LYS A 19 -10.63 13.58 9.92
CA LYS A 19 -9.36 14.16 10.37
C LYS A 19 -8.52 13.02 10.95
N ILE A 20 -7.34 12.83 10.40
CA ILE A 20 -6.37 11.82 10.82
C ILE A 20 -5.16 12.54 11.40
N GLU A 21 -4.51 11.95 12.38
CA GLU A 21 -3.26 12.45 12.94
C GLU A 21 -2.17 12.47 11.88
N ALA A 22 -1.33 13.49 11.93
CA ALA A 22 -0.19 13.61 11.03
C ALA A 22 1.02 12.86 11.62
N ASP A 23 1.78 12.23 10.74
CA ASP A 23 3.09 11.69 11.06
C ASP A 23 4.14 12.82 11.23
N ARG A 24 5.39 12.45 11.48
CA ARG A 24 6.51 13.39 11.65
C ARG A 24 6.82 14.22 10.39
N THR A 25 6.33 13.80 9.24
CA THR A 25 6.51 14.49 7.95
C THR A 25 5.34 15.43 7.62
N GLY A 26 4.31 15.46 8.45
CA GLY A 26 3.08 16.25 8.25
C GLY A 26 2.08 15.57 7.30
N ARG A 27 2.28 14.30 6.96
CA ARG A 27 1.34 13.48 6.20
C ARG A 27 0.42 12.70 7.15
N PRO A 28 -0.76 12.25 6.71
CA PRO A 28 -1.59 11.37 7.52
C PRO A 28 -0.80 10.12 7.95
N SER A 29 -0.79 9.82 9.25
CA SER A 29 -0.22 8.57 9.77
C SER A 29 -0.98 7.37 9.19
N LEU A 30 -0.27 6.42 8.57
CA LEU A 30 -0.89 5.23 8.00
C LEU A 30 -1.51 4.35 9.07
N GLU A 31 -0.89 4.24 10.23
CA GLU A 31 -1.43 3.49 11.37
C GLU A 31 -2.79 4.07 11.78
N SER A 32 -2.88 5.39 11.96
CA SER A 32 -4.14 6.07 12.32
C SER A 32 -5.19 5.97 11.22
N VAL A 33 -4.79 5.94 9.94
CA VAL A 33 -5.69 5.67 8.81
C VAL A 33 -6.25 4.26 8.89
N LEU A 34 -5.41 3.25 9.10
CA LEU A 34 -5.81 1.85 9.20
C LEU A 34 -6.71 1.61 10.42
N GLU A 35 -6.37 2.18 11.58
CA GLU A 35 -7.22 2.14 12.78
C GLU A 35 -8.61 2.75 12.50
N LYS A 36 -8.64 3.89 11.81
CA LYS A 36 -9.91 4.53 11.45
C LYS A 36 -10.75 3.66 10.51
N LEU A 37 -10.12 3.03 9.52
CA LEU A 37 -10.80 2.12 8.62
C LEU A 37 -11.35 0.89 9.35
N ALA A 38 -10.58 0.31 10.28
CA ALA A 38 -11.02 -0.80 11.12
C ALA A 38 -12.24 -0.41 11.99
N GLN A 39 -12.24 0.79 12.60
CA GLN A 39 -13.40 1.32 13.34
C GLN A 39 -14.66 1.47 12.47
N LEU A 40 -14.48 1.65 11.15
CA LEU A 40 -15.57 1.73 10.19
C LEU A 40 -16.00 0.35 9.65
N GLY A 41 -15.42 -0.74 10.17
CA GLY A 41 -15.73 -2.10 9.77
C GLY A 41 -15.04 -2.55 8.48
N VAL A 42 -14.02 -1.82 8.01
CA VAL A 42 -13.22 -2.24 6.84
C VAL A 42 -12.25 -3.32 7.28
N ASN A 43 -12.45 -4.54 6.79
CA ASN A 43 -11.63 -5.71 7.12
C ASN A 43 -10.56 -6.01 6.08
N SER A 44 -10.64 -5.40 4.90
CA SER A 44 -9.67 -5.59 3.83
C SER A 44 -9.52 -4.29 3.04
N LEU A 45 -8.28 -3.97 2.70
CA LEU A 45 -7.92 -2.76 1.97
C LEU A 45 -7.03 -3.13 0.79
N LEU A 46 -7.46 -2.77 -0.42
CA LEU A 46 -6.61 -2.79 -1.59
C LEU A 46 -5.93 -1.43 -1.73
N VAL A 47 -4.59 -1.44 -1.79
CA VAL A 47 -3.79 -0.24 -1.95
C VAL A 47 -3.25 -0.18 -3.37
N GLU A 48 -3.83 0.67 -4.18
CA GLU A 48 -3.42 0.97 -5.56
C GLU A 48 -2.99 2.43 -5.64
N GLY A 49 -1.90 2.75 -5.00
CA GLY A 49 -1.40 4.11 -4.93
C GLY A 49 -0.22 4.37 -5.86
N GLY A 50 0.17 5.64 -5.97
CA GLY A 50 1.45 5.98 -6.56
C GLY A 50 2.63 5.53 -5.68
N PRO A 51 3.87 5.65 -6.21
CA PRO A 51 5.08 5.10 -5.54
C PRO A 51 5.28 5.62 -4.11
N GLY A 52 4.88 6.86 -3.82
CA GLY A 52 4.99 7.40 -2.45
C GLY A 52 4.05 6.71 -1.45
N VAL A 53 2.83 6.37 -1.86
CA VAL A 53 1.88 5.63 -1.00
C VAL A 53 2.38 4.20 -0.81
N LEU A 54 2.71 3.51 -1.92
CA LEU A 54 3.24 2.15 -1.87
C LEU A 54 4.52 2.07 -1.03
N GLY A 55 5.45 3.03 -1.24
CA GLY A 55 6.67 3.13 -0.44
C GLY A 55 6.41 3.29 1.05
N SER A 56 5.39 4.06 1.44
CA SER A 56 5.03 4.24 2.85
C SER A 56 4.47 2.95 3.46
N PHE A 57 3.62 2.21 2.74
CA PHE A 57 3.13 0.90 3.19
C PHE A 57 4.26 -0.12 3.31
N LEU A 58 5.18 -0.14 2.35
CA LEU A 58 6.38 -0.99 2.40
C LEU A 58 7.27 -0.63 3.58
N ALA A 59 7.63 0.65 3.75
CA ALA A 59 8.47 1.12 4.84
C ALA A 59 7.91 0.76 6.21
N GLY A 60 6.59 0.93 6.39
CA GLY A 60 5.87 0.56 7.60
C GLY A 60 5.62 -0.94 7.77
N ARG A 61 5.94 -1.76 6.76
CA ARG A 61 5.57 -3.20 6.70
C ARG A 61 4.08 -3.44 6.91
N LEU A 62 3.24 -2.47 6.48
CA LEU A 62 1.79 -2.45 6.69
C LEU A 62 1.05 -3.11 5.52
N PHE A 63 1.45 -4.30 5.14
CA PHE A 63 0.80 -5.09 4.11
C PHE A 63 0.79 -6.57 4.47
N ASP A 64 -0.24 -7.29 4.10
CA ASP A 64 -0.36 -8.74 4.28
C ASP A 64 -0.01 -9.47 2.99
N GLY A 65 -0.50 -8.98 1.87
CA GLY A 65 -0.28 -9.54 0.55
C GLY A 65 0.19 -8.52 -0.47
N LEU A 66 0.84 -9.03 -1.50
CA LEU A 66 1.34 -8.28 -2.64
C LEU A 66 0.89 -8.96 -3.93
N ALA A 67 0.36 -8.16 -4.86
CA ALA A 67 0.18 -8.55 -6.25
C ALA A 67 1.03 -7.65 -7.14
N LEU A 68 1.92 -8.24 -7.92
CA LEU A 68 2.86 -7.50 -8.76
C LEU A 68 2.73 -7.95 -10.21
N PHE A 69 2.54 -6.99 -11.11
CA PHE A 69 2.60 -7.19 -12.53
C PHE A 69 3.98 -6.77 -13.04
N LEU A 70 4.66 -7.65 -13.73
CA LEU A 70 5.99 -7.45 -14.28
C LEU A 70 5.96 -7.62 -15.80
N ALA A 71 6.05 -6.52 -16.53
CA ALA A 71 6.33 -6.59 -17.96
C ALA A 71 7.83 -6.85 -18.17
N PRO A 72 8.24 -7.78 -19.05
CA PRO A 72 9.66 -8.06 -19.33
C PRO A 72 10.25 -7.00 -20.25
N ARG A 73 10.25 -5.75 -19.83
CA ARG A 73 10.69 -4.58 -20.61
C ARG A 73 11.53 -3.66 -19.74
N PHE A 74 12.57 -3.10 -20.34
CA PHE A 74 13.38 -2.07 -19.70
C PHE A 74 12.89 -0.69 -20.15
N SER A 75 12.30 0.08 -19.23
CA SER A 75 11.77 1.43 -19.51
C SER A 75 12.78 2.55 -19.24
N GLY A 76 13.97 2.22 -18.77
CA GLY A 76 14.98 3.22 -18.42
C GLY A 76 14.69 3.89 -17.07
N LYS A 77 15.03 5.19 -16.95
CA LYS A 77 14.85 5.95 -15.72
C LYS A 77 13.36 6.29 -15.51
N GLY A 78 12.83 5.96 -14.33
CA GLY A 78 11.43 6.23 -13.94
C GLY A 78 11.26 6.20 -12.44
N HIS A 79 10.01 6.33 -11.98
CA HIS A 79 9.66 6.15 -10.57
C HIS A 79 9.64 4.66 -10.21
N GLY A 80 10.33 4.29 -9.14
CA GLY A 80 10.30 2.94 -8.60
C GLY A 80 9.01 2.67 -7.82
N ILE A 81 8.69 1.39 -7.63
CA ILE A 81 7.50 0.96 -6.88
C ILE A 81 7.47 1.47 -5.43
N GLY A 82 8.61 1.85 -4.87
CA GLY A 82 8.77 2.31 -3.50
C GLY A 82 9.54 3.62 -3.39
N ASP A 83 9.23 4.62 -4.22
CA ASP A 83 9.86 5.94 -4.08
C ASP A 83 9.72 6.48 -2.66
N GLY A 84 10.83 6.88 -2.05
CA GLY A 84 10.89 7.31 -0.65
C GLY A 84 11.13 6.18 0.36
N PHE A 85 11.14 4.92 -0.09
CA PHE A 85 11.61 3.79 0.70
C PHE A 85 13.09 3.54 0.38
N VAL A 86 13.97 3.92 1.29
CA VAL A 86 15.42 3.78 1.13
C VAL A 86 15.94 2.78 2.16
N LEU A 87 16.78 1.86 1.71
CA LEU A 87 17.46 0.90 2.56
C LEU A 87 18.96 1.17 2.54
N ASP A 88 19.58 1.23 3.71
CA ASP A 88 21.03 1.38 3.84
C ASP A 88 21.77 0.06 3.54
N ARG A 89 21.12 -1.06 3.81
CA ARG A 89 21.72 -2.41 3.64
C ARG A 89 20.69 -3.37 3.03
N LEU A 90 21.18 -4.24 2.15
CA LEU A 90 20.35 -5.31 1.57
C LEU A 90 19.79 -6.26 2.64
N ALA A 91 20.47 -6.43 3.77
CA ALA A 91 20.00 -7.24 4.89
C ALA A 91 18.69 -6.70 5.51
N ASP A 92 18.39 -5.41 5.34
CA ASP A 92 17.18 -4.77 5.85
C ASP A 92 16.02 -4.85 4.84
N ALA A 93 16.25 -5.47 3.68
CA ALA A 93 15.25 -5.63 2.63
C ALA A 93 13.99 -6.37 3.14
N ILE A 94 12.85 -5.94 2.62
CA ILE A 94 11.58 -6.57 2.95
C ILE A 94 11.44 -7.81 2.08
N GLY A 95 11.46 -8.97 2.71
CA GLY A 95 11.20 -10.23 2.03
C GLY A 95 9.71 -10.37 1.70
N VAL A 96 9.44 -11.02 0.58
CA VAL A 96 8.10 -11.48 0.21
C VAL A 96 8.18 -12.98 -0.03
N ARG A 97 7.29 -13.75 0.61
CA ARG A 97 7.14 -15.16 0.30
C ARG A 97 6.25 -15.29 -0.92
N VAL A 98 6.84 -15.73 -2.03
CA VAL A 98 6.09 -15.92 -3.28
C VAL A 98 5.17 -17.14 -3.14
N GLU A 99 3.89 -16.95 -3.43
CA GLU A 99 2.85 -17.99 -3.39
C GLU A 99 2.49 -18.49 -4.79
N SER A 100 2.44 -17.60 -5.75
CA SER A 100 2.19 -17.97 -7.15
C SER A 100 2.89 -17.04 -8.13
N ILE A 101 3.24 -17.59 -9.28
CA ILE A 101 3.66 -16.85 -10.48
C ILE A 101 2.85 -17.38 -11.64
N ARG A 102 2.24 -16.47 -12.41
CA ARG A 102 1.47 -16.82 -13.60
C ARG A 102 1.96 -15.99 -14.79
N ASP A 103 2.04 -16.61 -15.94
CA ASP A 103 2.24 -15.92 -17.20
C ASP A 103 0.89 -15.38 -17.69
N LEU A 104 0.85 -14.11 -18.05
CA LEU A 104 -0.29 -13.39 -18.59
C LEU A 104 0.05 -12.89 -19.99
N ASP A 105 0.21 -13.79 -20.93
CA ASP A 105 0.54 -13.49 -22.34
C ASP A 105 1.85 -12.71 -22.48
N GLY A 106 2.86 -13.15 -21.74
CA GLY A 106 4.20 -12.58 -21.73
C GLY A 106 4.48 -11.58 -20.61
N ASP A 107 3.48 -11.07 -19.91
CA ASP A 107 3.64 -10.37 -18.65
C ASP A 107 3.56 -11.38 -17.48
N LEU A 108 4.24 -11.10 -16.39
CA LEU A 108 4.20 -11.97 -15.21
C LEU A 108 3.31 -11.37 -14.13
N TRP A 109 2.44 -12.20 -13.59
CA TRP A 109 1.73 -11.91 -12.35
C TRP A 109 2.39 -12.68 -11.21
N LEU A 110 2.87 -11.96 -10.20
CA LEU A 110 3.42 -12.53 -8.99
C LEU A 110 2.50 -12.19 -7.81
N GLU A 111 2.08 -13.21 -7.08
CA GLU A 111 1.41 -13.05 -5.79
C GLU A 111 2.34 -13.51 -4.68
N GLY A 112 2.37 -12.74 -3.61
CA GLY A 112 3.17 -13.06 -2.44
C GLY A 112 2.59 -12.50 -1.17
N VAL A 113 3.12 -12.95 -0.05
CA VAL A 113 2.69 -12.52 1.28
C VAL A 113 3.87 -11.98 2.07
N ASN A 114 3.57 -11.07 2.99
CA ASN A 114 4.52 -10.63 3.99
C ASN A 114 4.77 -11.81 4.97
N PRO A 115 6.01 -12.30 5.10
CA PRO A 115 6.29 -13.44 5.98
C PRO A 115 6.00 -13.17 7.46
N CYS A 116 5.92 -11.90 7.85
CA CYS A 116 5.59 -11.48 9.21
C CYS A 116 4.09 -11.33 9.45
N SER A 117 3.27 -11.39 8.40
CA SER A 117 1.81 -11.33 8.52
C SER A 117 1.27 -12.73 8.76
N GLN A 118 0.49 -12.90 9.83
CA GLN A 118 -0.10 -14.18 10.16
C GLN A 118 -1.33 -14.44 9.28
N ASP A 119 -1.29 -15.53 8.50
CA ASP A 119 -2.45 -16.24 7.91
C ASP A 119 -3.43 -15.49 6.98
N TRP A 120 -2.96 -14.51 6.21
CA TRP A 120 -3.80 -13.87 5.19
C TRP A 120 -4.39 -14.86 4.16
N LEU A 121 -3.64 -15.91 3.78
CA LEU A 121 -4.11 -16.91 2.81
C LEU A 121 -5.09 -17.94 3.37
N SER A 122 -5.12 -18.17 4.67
CA SER A 122 -6.11 -19.07 5.27
C SER A 122 -7.52 -18.51 5.16
N ALA A 123 -7.68 -17.19 5.18
CA ALA A 123 -8.95 -16.50 5.01
C ALA A 123 -9.52 -16.54 3.57
N ARG A 124 -8.69 -16.86 2.56
CA ARG A 124 -9.11 -16.92 1.14
C ARG A 124 -9.54 -18.33 0.67
N ARG A 125 -9.34 -19.37 1.49
CA ARG A 125 -9.66 -20.76 1.14
C ARG A 125 -10.96 -21.27 1.74
N GLY A 126 -11.74 -20.39 2.37
CA GLY A 126 -13.07 -20.70 2.92
C GLY A 126 -14.21 -20.36 1.97
#